data_16825ba60efcf15e3bdfc37f7d979850
#
_entry.id   16825ba60efcf15e3bdfc37f7d979850
#
_cell.length_a   1.000
_cell.length_b   1.000
_cell.length_c   1.000
_cell.angle_alpha   90.00
_cell.angle_beta   90.00
_cell.angle_gamma   90.00
#
_symmetry.space_group_name_H-M   'P 1'
#
loop_
_entity.id
_entity.type
_entity.pdbx_description
1 polymer ?
#
loop_
_entity_poly.entity_id
_entity_poly.type
_entity_poly.pdbx_seq_one_letter_code
_entity_poly.pdbx_strand_id
1 'polypeptide(L)'
;LMVLYKGQVIHERYAPGFDRHTRTRTWSTAKSIAATLIGILVDDGKLKLDEPLGIDWLPALKMPEADPRNAITLRHVMHMSSGLYPVDRVNREYTTGSSLSYWAGASSIEGMRDRGLVREPGTYWDYENFDTLLAVYAMKQALGGGETYLNFPQRALFDKIGMRSTLVGTDRFGDFVLSSQIYTNTRDLARFGLLYAQGGIWQGERIISEDWITFVRTPSPST
;
A
#
# COMPACT_ATOMS: atom_id res chain seq x y z
N LEU A 1 16.26 -10.96 -13.22
CA LEU A 1 17.15 -9.89 -12.75
C LEU A 1 17.29 -8.82 -13.82
N MET A 2 17.17 -7.56 -13.41
CA MET A 2 17.44 -6.41 -14.26
C MET A 2 18.29 -5.40 -13.49
N VAL A 3 19.28 -4.82 -14.14
CA VAL A 3 20.16 -3.79 -13.56
C VAL A 3 20.11 -2.56 -14.46
N LEU A 4 19.79 -1.43 -13.84
CA LEU A 4 19.82 -0.12 -14.50
C LEU A 4 20.99 0.70 -13.94
N TYR A 5 21.69 1.38 -14.82
CA TYR A 5 22.72 2.36 -14.46
C TYR A 5 22.49 3.63 -15.27
N LYS A 6 22.36 4.77 -14.60
CA LYS A 6 22.06 6.07 -15.22
C LYS A 6 20.87 6.03 -16.19
N GLY A 7 19.80 5.29 -15.80
CA GLY A 7 18.58 5.15 -16.61
C GLY A 7 18.67 4.13 -17.78
N GLN A 8 19.81 3.51 -18.00
CA GLN A 8 20.01 2.52 -19.06
C GLN A 8 20.03 1.10 -18.50
N VAL A 9 19.40 0.16 -19.19
CA VAL A 9 19.47 -1.27 -18.86
C VAL A 9 20.87 -1.78 -19.25
N ILE A 10 21.69 -2.14 -18.28
CA ILE A 10 23.01 -2.69 -18.50
C ILE A 10 23.06 -4.22 -18.34
N HIS A 11 22.07 -4.81 -17.71
CA HIS A 11 21.92 -6.26 -17.60
C HIS A 11 20.46 -6.65 -17.47
N GLU A 12 20.06 -7.71 -18.18
CA GLU A 12 18.72 -8.31 -18.08
C GLU A 12 18.85 -9.83 -18.25
N ARG A 13 18.35 -10.59 -17.29
CA ARG A 13 18.39 -12.06 -17.30
C ARG A 13 17.13 -12.63 -16.64
N TYR A 14 16.61 -13.70 -17.22
CA TYR A 14 15.45 -14.44 -16.73
C TYR A 14 15.83 -15.88 -16.40
N ALA A 15 15.14 -16.50 -15.45
CA ALA A 15 15.24 -17.92 -15.18
C ALA A 15 14.59 -18.73 -16.33
N PRO A 16 14.91 -20.01 -16.50
CA PRO A 16 14.23 -20.86 -17.46
C PRO A 16 12.72 -20.82 -17.28
N GLY A 17 11.97 -20.69 -18.37
CA GLY A 17 10.51 -20.57 -18.37
C GLY A 17 9.96 -19.18 -18.09
N PHE A 18 10.82 -18.19 -17.83
CA PHE A 18 10.44 -16.80 -17.62
C PHE A 18 11.04 -15.90 -18.70
N ASP A 19 10.33 -14.84 -19.04
CA ASP A 19 10.78 -13.82 -19.99
C ASP A 19 10.40 -12.41 -19.53
N ARG A 20 10.67 -11.42 -20.39
CA ARG A 20 10.36 -10.01 -20.14
C ARG A 20 8.85 -9.70 -20.03
N HIS A 21 7.99 -10.60 -20.46
CA HIS A 21 6.54 -10.44 -20.43
C HIS A 21 5.90 -11.19 -19.26
N THR A 22 6.65 -12.08 -18.63
CA THR A 22 6.15 -12.89 -17.52
C THR A 22 5.83 -12.01 -16.32
N ARG A 23 4.56 -12.01 -15.92
CA ARG A 23 4.09 -11.35 -14.70
C ARG A 23 4.29 -12.29 -13.51
N THR A 24 4.83 -11.74 -12.43
CA THR A 24 4.94 -12.43 -11.16
C THR A 24 4.23 -11.62 -10.07
N ARG A 25 3.75 -12.30 -9.05
CA ARG A 25 3.19 -11.64 -7.88
C ARG A 25 4.33 -10.95 -7.11
N THR A 26 4.13 -9.70 -6.76
CA THR A 26 5.18 -8.88 -6.11
C THR A 26 5.27 -9.08 -4.62
N TRP A 27 4.24 -9.69 -4.01
CA TRP A 27 4.12 -9.76 -2.57
C TRP A 27 4.26 -8.36 -1.95
N SER A 28 5.00 -8.22 -0.87
CA SER A 28 5.10 -6.97 -0.12
C SER A 28 5.74 -5.80 -0.86
N THR A 29 6.36 -6.00 -2.02
CA THR A 29 6.74 -4.88 -2.89
C THR A 29 5.51 -4.06 -3.33
N ALA A 30 4.32 -4.66 -3.33
CA ALA A 30 3.06 -3.95 -3.56
C ALA A 30 2.84 -2.78 -2.59
N LYS A 31 3.34 -2.87 -1.35
CA LYS A 31 3.25 -1.79 -0.35
C LYS A 31 3.96 -0.50 -0.80
N SER A 32 5.06 -0.63 -1.53
CA SER A 32 5.75 0.54 -2.09
C SER A 32 4.92 1.23 -3.17
N ILE A 33 4.18 0.45 -3.97
CA ILE A 33 3.25 1.01 -4.97
C ILE A 33 2.04 1.64 -4.27
N ALA A 34 1.50 0.99 -3.22
CA ALA A 34 0.45 1.59 -2.38
C ALA A 34 0.90 2.93 -1.80
N ALA A 35 2.11 2.98 -1.22
CA ALA A 35 2.68 4.21 -0.68
C ALA A 35 2.78 5.32 -1.73
N THR A 36 3.16 4.98 -2.96
CA THR A 36 3.23 5.96 -4.05
C THR A 36 1.85 6.51 -4.42
N LEU A 37 0.85 5.65 -4.55
CA LEU A 37 -0.53 6.06 -4.85
C LEU A 37 -1.12 6.96 -3.75
N ILE A 38 -0.82 6.63 -2.50
CA ILE A 38 -1.21 7.44 -1.34
C ILE A 38 -0.48 8.78 -1.37
N GLY A 39 0.82 8.78 -1.70
CA GLY A 39 1.61 10.00 -1.85
C GLY A 39 1.05 10.96 -2.87
N ILE A 40 0.60 10.46 -4.02
CA ILE A 40 -0.08 11.27 -5.04
C ILE A 40 -1.33 11.94 -4.45
N LEU A 41 -2.12 11.22 -3.63
CA LEU A 41 -3.31 11.82 -2.99
C LEU A 41 -2.96 12.81 -1.88
N VAL A 42 -1.84 12.63 -1.21
CA VAL A 42 -1.33 13.62 -0.24
C VAL A 42 -0.85 14.87 -0.96
N ASP A 43 -0.11 14.72 -2.05
CA ASP A 43 0.34 15.84 -2.90
C ASP A 43 -0.85 16.61 -3.51
N ASP A 44 -1.93 15.91 -3.86
CA ASP A 44 -3.21 16.49 -4.33
C ASP A 44 -4.06 17.11 -3.20
N GLY A 45 -3.63 17.03 -1.94
CA GLY A 45 -4.37 17.52 -0.77
C GLY A 45 -5.63 16.71 -0.42
N LYS A 46 -5.82 15.54 -1.01
CA LYS A 46 -6.98 14.65 -0.76
C LYS A 46 -6.82 13.77 0.47
N LEU A 47 -5.57 13.52 0.86
CA LEU A 47 -5.21 12.84 2.10
C LEU A 47 -4.21 13.68 2.87
N LYS A 48 -4.18 13.53 4.18
CA LYS A 48 -3.23 14.22 5.05
C LYS A 48 -2.57 13.24 6.01
N LEU A 49 -1.26 13.37 6.18
CA LEU A 49 -0.47 12.43 6.98
C LEU A 49 -0.87 12.44 8.46
N ASP A 50 -1.12 13.60 9.02
CA ASP A 50 -1.27 13.82 10.46
C ASP A 50 -2.73 14.00 10.90
N GLU A 51 -3.68 13.83 9.98
CA GLU A 51 -5.10 13.78 10.33
C GLU A 51 -5.57 12.35 10.58
N PRO A 52 -6.57 12.14 11.44
CA PRO A 52 -7.22 10.85 11.62
C PRO A 52 -7.67 10.26 10.28
N LEU A 53 -7.56 8.95 10.14
CA LEU A 53 -7.93 8.24 8.91
C LEU A 53 -9.43 8.37 8.55
N GLY A 54 -10.27 8.74 9.52
CA GLY A 54 -11.71 8.82 9.30
C GLY A 54 -12.38 7.46 9.01
N ILE A 55 -11.82 6.40 9.58
CA ILE A 55 -12.34 5.04 9.41
C ILE A 55 -13.65 4.89 10.17
N ASP A 56 -14.63 4.30 9.52
CA ASP A 56 -15.86 3.82 10.15
C ASP A 56 -15.57 2.48 10.83
N TRP A 57 -15.08 2.54 12.08
CA TRP A 57 -14.69 1.37 12.85
C TRP A 57 -15.90 0.52 13.24
N LEU A 58 -15.78 -0.79 13.10
CA LEU A 58 -16.78 -1.70 13.64
C LEU A 58 -16.66 -1.77 15.17
N PRO A 59 -17.80 -1.90 15.90
CA PRO A 59 -17.77 -1.96 17.35
C PRO A 59 -16.93 -3.13 17.85
N ALA A 60 -15.91 -2.86 18.66
CA ALA A 60 -15.26 -3.89 19.44
C ALA A 60 -16.16 -4.25 20.65
N LEU A 61 -16.02 -5.47 21.18
CA LEU A 61 -16.90 -6.04 22.22
C LEU A 61 -17.06 -5.19 23.51
N LYS A 62 -16.16 -4.22 23.74
CA LYS A 62 -16.26 -3.25 24.86
C LYS A 62 -15.70 -1.92 24.34
N MET A 63 -16.58 -1.10 23.79
CA MET A 63 -16.20 0.22 23.32
C MET A 63 -16.33 1.25 24.44
N PRO A 64 -15.29 2.06 24.72
CA PRO A 64 -15.46 3.30 25.46
C PRO A 64 -16.34 4.28 24.68
N GLU A 65 -16.91 5.29 25.35
CA GLU A 65 -17.73 6.34 24.70
C GLU A 65 -17.02 7.03 23.53
N ALA A 66 -15.68 7.15 23.60
CA ALA A 66 -14.83 7.59 22.49
C ALA A 66 -13.95 6.44 22.03
N ASP A 67 -14.06 6.06 20.76
CA ASP A 67 -13.22 5.03 20.17
C ASP A 67 -11.76 5.51 20.03
N PRO A 68 -10.80 4.93 20.77
CA PRO A 68 -9.41 5.39 20.74
C PRO A 68 -8.75 5.17 19.36
N ARG A 69 -9.31 4.30 18.51
CA ARG A 69 -8.82 4.06 17.14
C ARG A 69 -9.00 5.29 16.25
N ASN A 70 -9.88 6.22 16.62
CA ASN A 70 -10.04 7.49 15.92
C ASN A 70 -8.79 8.39 15.98
N ALA A 71 -7.83 8.09 16.86
CA ALA A 71 -6.54 8.77 16.89
C ALA A 71 -5.52 8.23 15.86
N ILE A 72 -5.83 7.12 15.17
CA ILE A 72 -4.95 6.56 14.15
C ILE A 72 -4.93 7.46 12.94
N THR A 73 -3.73 7.95 12.58
CA THR A 73 -3.49 8.81 11.43
C THR A 73 -2.93 8.01 10.24
N LEU A 74 -2.94 8.63 9.06
CA LEU A 74 -2.29 8.06 7.89
C LEU A 74 -0.78 7.81 8.13
N ARG A 75 -0.11 8.70 8.87
CA ARG A 75 1.30 8.52 9.25
C ARG A 75 1.52 7.24 10.06
N HIS A 76 0.65 6.96 11.03
CA HIS A 76 0.77 5.76 11.87
C HIS A 76 0.71 4.47 11.04
N VAL A 77 -0.26 4.36 10.13
CA VAL A 77 -0.38 3.15 9.28
C VAL A 77 0.71 3.07 8.22
N MET A 78 1.18 4.20 7.67
CA MET A 78 2.31 4.23 6.74
C MET A 78 3.61 3.81 7.42
N HIS A 79 3.75 4.08 8.71
CA HIS A 79 4.89 3.68 9.54
C HIS A 79 4.74 2.29 10.17
N MET A 80 3.67 1.53 9.86
CA MET A 80 3.40 0.24 10.51
C MET A 80 3.34 0.35 12.03
N SER A 81 2.68 1.36 12.54
CA SER A 81 2.60 1.69 13.98
C SER A 81 1.19 2.11 14.42
N SER A 82 0.16 1.51 13.81
CA SER A 82 -1.24 1.79 14.17
C SER A 82 -1.60 1.46 15.61
N GLY A 83 -0.88 0.52 16.23
CA GLY A 83 -1.18 0.02 17.58
C GLY A 83 -2.35 -0.97 17.63
N LEU A 84 -2.90 -1.36 16.49
CA LEU A 84 -3.94 -2.38 16.40
C LEU A 84 -3.39 -3.76 16.73
N TYR A 85 -4.28 -4.66 17.18
CA TYR A 85 -3.90 -6.04 17.53
C TYR A 85 -3.26 -6.77 16.32
N PRO A 86 -2.01 -7.30 16.46
CA PRO A 86 -1.25 -7.87 15.35
C PRO A 86 -1.66 -9.32 15.08
N VAL A 87 -2.69 -9.52 14.26
CA VAL A 87 -3.21 -10.87 13.96
C VAL A 87 -2.27 -11.70 13.10
N ASP A 88 -1.58 -11.07 12.15
CA ASP A 88 -0.72 -11.79 11.21
C ASP A 88 0.53 -12.42 11.87
N ARG A 89 0.97 -11.90 13.02
CA ARG A 89 2.12 -12.43 13.77
C ARG A 89 1.74 -13.43 14.86
N VAL A 90 0.61 -13.20 15.53
CA VAL A 90 0.19 -13.99 16.70
C VAL A 90 -0.46 -15.31 16.29
N ASN A 91 -1.26 -15.27 15.23
CA ASN A 91 -1.92 -16.46 14.71
C ASN A 91 -1.14 -17.01 13.52
N ARG A 92 -0.39 -18.07 13.75
CA ARG A 92 0.28 -18.84 12.68
C ARG A 92 -0.68 -19.68 11.86
N GLU A 93 -1.96 -19.62 12.13
CA GLU A 93 -2.98 -20.33 11.39
C GLU A 93 -3.26 -19.60 10.08
N TYR A 94 -3.15 -20.32 8.98
CA TYR A 94 -3.33 -19.84 7.60
C TYR A 94 -4.74 -19.29 7.31
N THR A 95 -5.64 -19.39 8.27
CA THR A 95 -7.06 -19.00 8.14
C THR A 95 -7.40 -17.68 8.80
N THR A 96 -6.40 -16.95 9.31
CA THR A 96 -6.61 -15.67 10.01
C THR A 96 -5.88 -14.52 9.31
N GLY A 97 -6.25 -13.31 9.68
CA GLY A 97 -5.61 -12.10 9.17
C GLY A 97 -5.81 -11.88 7.68
N SER A 98 -4.85 -11.27 7.04
CA SER A 98 -4.89 -10.93 5.60
C SER A 98 -4.97 -12.16 4.69
N SER A 99 -4.58 -13.34 5.16
CA SER A 99 -4.67 -14.59 4.38
C SER A 99 -6.11 -14.96 4.03
N LEU A 100 -7.10 -14.61 4.85
CA LEU A 100 -8.51 -14.81 4.52
C LEU A 100 -8.92 -14.04 3.27
N SER A 101 -8.44 -12.82 3.10
CA SER A 101 -8.70 -12.03 1.88
C SER A 101 -7.99 -12.61 0.66
N TYR A 102 -6.80 -13.19 0.83
CA TYR A 102 -6.02 -13.74 -0.28
C TYR A 102 -6.54 -15.08 -0.80
N TRP A 103 -7.04 -15.95 0.08
CA TRP A 103 -7.32 -17.36 -0.25
C TRP A 103 -8.76 -17.77 -0.01
N ALA A 104 -9.45 -17.14 0.93
CA ALA A 104 -10.80 -17.52 1.34
C ALA A 104 -11.90 -16.55 0.88
N GLY A 105 -11.55 -15.49 0.15
CA GLY A 105 -12.51 -14.51 -0.37
C GLY A 105 -13.18 -13.67 0.70
N ALA A 106 -12.57 -13.52 1.87
CA ALA A 106 -13.04 -12.58 2.89
C ALA A 106 -12.80 -11.13 2.47
N SER A 107 -13.55 -10.19 3.06
CA SER A 107 -13.30 -8.76 2.87
C SER A 107 -11.94 -8.38 3.46
N SER A 108 -11.15 -7.67 2.67
CA SER A 108 -9.88 -7.10 3.15
C SER A 108 -10.08 -5.93 4.11
N ILE A 109 -11.29 -5.36 4.15
CA ILE A 109 -11.64 -4.19 4.96
C ILE A 109 -12.27 -4.57 6.29
N GLU A 110 -13.23 -5.51 6.30
CA GLU A 110 -13.95 -5.88 7.52
C GLU A 110 -13.00 -6.40 8.62
N GLY A 111 -12.06 -7.27 8.27
CA GLY A 111 -11.09 -7.81 9.21
C GLY A 111 -10.10 -6.78 9.79
N MET A 112 -10.07 -5.55 9.26
CA MET A 112 -9.30 -4.44 9.84
C MET A 112 -10.14 -3.61 10.80
N ARG A 113 -11.39 -3.41 10.47
CA ARG A 113 -12.27 -2.44 11.16
C ARG A 113 -12.75 -2.92 12.52
N ASP A 114 -12.73 -4.21 12.79
CA ASP A 114 -13.15 -4.81 14.07
C ASP A 114 -11.98 -5.02 15.05
N ARG A 115 -10.75 -4.67 14.67
CA ARG A 115 -9.57 -4.85 15.51
C ARG A 115 -9.54 -3.90 16.70
N GLY A 116 -9.19 -4.44 17.84
CA GLY A 116 -8.95 -3.65 19.05
C GLY A 116 -7.60 -2.93 19.01
N LEU A 117 -7.52 -1.82 19.72
CA LEU A 117 -6.27 -1.12 19.97
C LEU A 117 -5.57 -1.75 21.19
N VAL A 118 -4.30 -2.11 21.06
CA VAL A 118 -3.49 -2.71 22.13
C VAL A 118 -2.28 -1.88 22.53
N ARG A 119 -1.97 -0.86 21.73
CA ARG A 119 -0.89 0.11 21.98
C ARG A 119 -1.34 1.49 21.52
N GLU A 120 -0.73 2.51 22.07
CA GLU A 120 -0.91 3.88 21.60
C GLU A 120 -0.39 4.00 20.14
N PRO A 121 -1.16 4.58 19.21
CA PRO A 121 -0.72 4.79 17.84
C PRO A 121 0.58 5.57 17.76
N GLY A 122 1.50 5.15 16.90
CA GLY A 122 2.80 5.78 16.71
C GLY A 122 3.90 5.36 17.69
N THR A 123 3.61 4.52 18.70
CA THR A 123 4.58 4.18 19.76
C THR A 123 5.33 2.88 19.54
N TYR A 124 4.83 2.00 18.69
CA TYR A 124 5.42 0.69 18.49
C TYR A 124 5.29 0.26 17.03
N TRP A 125 6.42 -0.11 16.44
CA TRP A 125 6.46 -0.66 15.09
C TRP A 125 6.11 -2.15 15.11
N ASP A 126 5.16 -2.53 14.25
CA ASP A 126 4.83 -3.92 13.99
C ASP A 126 4.44 -4.12 12.51
N TYR A 127 5.20 -4.96 11.81
CA TYR A 127 4.95 -5.18 10.38
C TYR A 127 3.62 -5.88 10.15
N GLU A 128 2.64 -5.13 9.63
CA GLU A 128 1.28 -5.62 9.41
C GLU A 128 0.78 -5.31 8.00
N ASN A 129 0.14 -6.31 7.38
CA ASN A 129 -0.53 -6.10 6.10
C ASN A 129 -1.73 -5.18 6.24
N PHE A 130 -2.40 -5.22 7.37
CA PHE A 130 -3.60 -4.45 7.60
C PHE A 130 -3.34 -2.96 7.75
N ASP A 131 -2.20 -2.53 8.24
CA ASP A 131 -1.85 -1.11 8.23
C ASP A 131 -1.81 -0.55 6.80
N THR A 132 -1.21 -1.30 5.86
CA THR A 132 -1.27 -0.93 4.44
C THR A 132 -2.70 -0.92 3.91
N LEU A 133 -3.52 -1.92 4.28
CA LEU A 133 -4.89 -2.01 3.79
C LEU A 133 -5.78 -0.91 4.37
N LEU A 134 -5.54 -0.44 5.61
CA LEU A 134 -6.20 0.74 6.17
C LEU A 134 -5.87 2.01 5.36
N ALA A 135 -4.62 2.21 4.99
CA ALA A 135 -4.23 3.31 4.11
C ALA A 135 -4.90 3.21 2.73
N VAL A 136 -5.04 2.00 2.18
CA VAL A 136 -5.74 1.75 0.92
C VAL A 136 -7.25 2.00 1.07
N TYR A 137 -7.83 1.70 2.21
CA TYR A 137 -9.22 2.03 2.48
C TYR A 137 -9.45 3.55 2.59
N ALA A 138 -8.55 4.26 3.27
CA ALA A 138 -8.58 5.73 3.28
C ALA A 138 -8.47 6.31 1.85
N MET A 139 -7.62 5.73 0.99
CA MET A 139 -7.56 6.07 -0.43
C MET A 139 -8.90 5.84 -1.14
N LYS A 140 -9.59 4.71 -0.88
CA LYS A 140 -10.93 4.44 -1.44
C LYS A 140 -11.94 5.51 -1.03
N GLN A 141 -11.96 5.89 0.25
CA GLN A 141 -12.86 6.91 0.78
C GLN A 141 -12.57 8.28 0.15
N ALA A 142 -11.29 8.69 0.06
CA ALA A 142 -10.88 9.96 -0.54
C ALA A 142 -11.25 10.07 -2.04
N LEU A 143 -11.34 8.93 -2.73
CA LEU A 143 -11.71 8.85 -4.16
C LEU A 143 -13.22 8.64 -4.38
N GLY A 144 -14.01 8.43 -3.33
CA GLY A 144 -15.45 8.16 -3.43
C GLY A 144 -15.80 6.77 -3.95
N GLY A 145 -14.85 5.84 -3.99
CA GLY A 145 -15.06 4.47 -4.46
C GLY A 145 -15.32 4.34 -5.96
N GLY A 146 -15.99 3.25 -6.36
CA GLY A 146 -16.46 3.01 -7.73
C GLY A 146 -15.33 3.04 -8.78
N GLU A 147 -15.66 3.44 -9.99
CA GLU A 147 -14.71 3.50 -11.12
C GLU A 147 -13.53 4.46 -10.89
N THR A 148 -13.75 5.55 -10.16
CA THR A 148 -12.68 6.49 -9.82
C THR A 148 -11.59 5.80 -9.03
N TYR A 149 -11.97 5.03 -8.02
CA TYR A 149 -11.04 4.24 -7.22
C TYR A 149 -10.39 3.12 -8.04
N LEU A 150 -11.18 2.33 -8.76
CA LEU A 150 -10.67 1.17 -9.52
C LEU A 150 -9.72 1.56 -10.65
N ASN A 151 -9.92 2.72 -11.26
CA ASN A 151 -9.04 3.21 -12.33
C ASN A 151 -7.87 4.06 -11.80
N PHE A 152 -7.84 4.40 -10.51
CA PHE A 152 -6.86 5.33 -9.97
C PHE A 152 -5.41 4.84 -10.12
N PRO A 153 -5.04 3.58 -9.77
CA PRO A 153 -3.66 3.11 -9.93
C PRO A 153 -3.18 3.21 -11.38
N GLN A 154 -4.05 2.87 -12.32
CA GLN A 154 -3.73 2.92 -13.74
C GLN A 154 -3.48 4.36 -14.20
N ARG A 155 -4.41 5.27 -13.94
CA ARG A 155 -4.36 6.66 -14.43
C ARG A 155 -3.33 7.51 -13.71
N ALA A 156 -3.23 7.37 -12.39
CA ALA A 156 -2.38 8.22 -11.57
C ALA A 156 -0.89 7.84 -11.63
N LEU A 157 -0.60 6.54 -11.86
CA LEU A 157 0.77 6.05 -11.81
C LEU A 157 1.15 5.23 -13.06
N PHE A 158 0.46 4.12 -13.34
CA PHE A 158 0.98 3.14 -14.29
C PHE A 158 1.04 3.66 -15.72
N ASP A 159 0.02 4.36 -16.19
CA ASP A 159 0.03 4.96 -17.54
C ASP A 159 1.11 6.01 -17.66
N LYS A 160 1.30 6.83 -16.64
CA LYS A 160 2.28 7.91 -16.63
C LYS A 160 3.72 7.42 -16.76
N ILE A 161 4.07 6.34 -16.06
CA ILE A 161 5.44 5.79 -16.08
C ILE A 161 5.59 4.57 -16.99
N GLY A 162 4.54 4.21 -17.75
CA GLY A 162 4.57 3.15 -18.73
C GLY A 162 4.59 1.73 -18.17
N MET A 163 4.03 1.49 -16.99
CA MET A 163 3.87 0.15 -16.38
C MET A 163 2.67 -0.61 -16.98
N ARG A 164 2.72 -0.89 -18.27
CA ARG A 164 1.60 -1.41 -19.06
C ARG A 164 1.26 -2.89 -18.81
N SER A 165 2.14 -3.62 -18.13
CA SER A 165 1.93 -5.03 -17.82
C SER A 165 1.54 -5.25 -16.36
N THR A 166 1.27 -4.18 -15.61
CA THR A 166 0.98 -4.24 -14.18
C THR A 166 -0.51 -4.36 -13.93
N LEU A 167 -0.89 -5.30 -13.09
CA LEU A 167 -2.27 -5.55 -12.67
C LEU A 167 -2.36 -5.48 -11.14
N VAL A 168 -3.39 -4.83 -10.63
CA VAL A 168 -3.70 -4.77 -9.20
C VAL A 168 -4.83 -5.74 -8.90
N GLY A 169 -4.60 -6.64 -7.94
CA GLY A 169 -5.64 -7.56 -7.46
C GLY A 169 -6.56 -6.90 -6.45
N THR A 170 -7.84 -7.24 -6.54
CA THR A 170 -8.86 -6.88 -5.56
C THR A 170 -9.32 -8.12 -4.80
N ASP A 171 -9.96 -7.92 -3.64
CA ASP A 171 -10.81 -8.94 -3.06
C ASP A 171 -12.12 -9.08 -3.87
N ARG A 172 -13.00 -10.00 -3.44
CA ARG A 172 -14.28 -10.23 -4.12
C ARG A 172 -15.27 -9.05 -4.03
N PHE A 173 -14.99 -8.06 -3.21
CA PHE A 173 -15.80 -6.86 -3.01
C PHE A 173 -15.27 -5.65 -3.80
N GLY A 174 -14.20 -5.85 -4.58
CA GLY A 174 -13.58 -4.81 -5.38
C GLY A 174 -12.62 -3.91 -4.60
N ASP A 175 -12.18 -4.33 -3.42
CA ASP A 175 -11.21 -3.59 -2.61
C ASP A 175 -9.78 -4.05 -2.95
N PHE A 176 -8.90 -3.10 -3.27
CA PHE A 176 -7.53 -3.41 -3.61
C PHE A 176 -6.76 -4.05 -2.44
N VAL A 177 -6.11 -5.19 -2.72
CA VAL A 177 -5.26 -5.87 -1.75
C VAL A 177 -3.79 -5.48 -2.00
N LEU A 178 -3.51 -4.18 -1.89
CA LEU A 178 -2.20 -3.57 -2.18
C LEU A 178 -1.11 -3.90 -1.14
N SER A 179 -1.43 -4.69 -0.14
CA SER A 179 -0.39 -5.24 0.74
C SER A 179 0.46 -6.33 0.06
N SER A 180 -0.05 -6.95 -1.05
CA SER A 180 0.65 -8.05 -1.72
C SER A 180 0.16 -8.43 -3.12
N GLN A 181 -1.01 -7.97 -3.56
CA GLN A 181 -1.67 -8.48 -4.78
C GLN A 181 -1.43 -7.58 -5.99
N ILE A 182 -0.17 -7.38 -6.33
CA ILE A 182 0.23 -6.79 -7.61
C ILE A 182 0.95 -7.84 -8.43
N TYR A 183 0.58 -7.94 -9.70
CA TYR A 183 1.20 -8.81 -10.69
C TYR A 183 1.85 -7.94 -11.75
N THR A 184 3.15 -8.05 -11.91
CA THR A 184 3.90 -7.20 -12.83
C THR A 184 5.14 -7.92 -13.36
N ASN A 185 5.71 -7.40 -14.44
CA ASN A 185 6.97 -7.90 -14.97
C ASN A 185 8.18 -7.10 -14.43
N THR A 186 9.35 -7.63 -14.66
CA THR A 186 10.62 -7.04 -14.18
C THR A 186 10.85 -5.63 -14.75
N ARG A 187 10.45 -5.38 -16.01
CA ARG A 187 10.64 -4.08 -16.67
C ARG A 187 9.75 -2.99 -16.09
N ASP A 188 8.52 -3.32 -15.73
CA ASP A 188 7.61 -2.39 -15.07
C ASP A 188 8.08 -2.05 -13.65
N LEU A 189 8.55 -3.04 -12.89
CA LEU A 189 9.20 -2.78 -11.60
C LEU A 189 10.45 -1.91 -11.72
N ALA A 190 11.22 -2.09 -12.78
CA ALA A 190 12.40 -1.26 -13.03
C ALA A 190 12.01 0.20 -13.33
N ARG A 191 10.90 0.44 -14.06
CA ARG A 191 10.36 1.81 -14.26
C ARG A 191 9.92 2.42 -12.93
N PHE A 192 9.26 1.64 -12.09
CA PHE A 192 8.87 2.10 -10.76
C PHE A 192 10.09 2.49 -9.90
N GLY A 193 11.12 1.65 -9.87
CA GLY A 193 12.38 1.98 -9.18
C GLY A 193 13.08 3.21 -9.76
N LEU A 194 13.04 3.37 -11.08
CA LEU A 194 13.62 4.52 -11.78
C LEU A 194 12.92 5.83 -11.43
N LEU A 195 11.59 5.83 -11.26
CA LEU A 195 10.83 6.99 -10.78
C LEU A 195 11.42 7.54 -9.47
N TYR A 196 11.69 6.66 -8.50
CA TYR A 196 12.30 7.04 -7.22
C TYR A 196 13.76 7.48 -7.36
N ALA A 197 14.52 6.81 -8.23
CA ALA A 197 15.91 7.18 -8.50
C ALA A 197 16.02 8.57 -9.18
N GLN A 198 14.98 8.99 -9.89
CA GLN A 198 14.87 10.31 -10.55
C GLN A 198 14.16 11.35 -9.68
N GLY A 199 14.03 11.13 -8.38
CA GLY A 199 13.41 12.11 -7.47
C GLY A 199 11.93 12.37 -7.73
N GLY A 200 11.19 11.35 -8.20
CA GLY A 200 9.74 11.44 -8.45
C GLY A 200 9.35 12.13 -9.76
N ILE A 201 10.31 12.38 -10.64
CA ILE A 201 10.07 12.97 -11.97
C ILE A 201 10.15 11.88 -13.03
N TRP A 202 9.20 11.87 -13.96
CA TRP A 202 9.19 10.98 -15.11
C TRP A 202 8.98 11.77 -16.39
N GLN A 203 9.96 11.71 -17.31
CA GLN A 203 9.95 12.43 -18.58
C GLN A 203 9.60 13.93 -18.47
N GLY A 204 10.09 14.57 -17.41
CA GLY A 204 9.85 16.00 -17.13
C GLY A 204 8.57 16.29 -16.33
N GLU A 205 7.69 15.32 -16.13
CA GLU A 205 6.49 15.44 -15.28
C GLU A 205 6.81 14.98 -13.85
N ARG A 206 6.42 15.78 -12.83
CA ARG A 206 6.49 15.37 -11.44
C ARG A 206 5.30 14.46 -11.14
N ILE A 207 5.59 13.22 -10.76
CA ILE A 207 4.57 12.21 -10.41
C ILE A 207 4.33 12.18 -8.90
N ILE A 208 5.40 12.32 -8.10
CA ILE A 208 5.35 12.41 -6.63
C ILE A 208 6.30 13.50 -6.15
N SER A 209 5.97 14.15 -5.03
CA SER A 209 6.77 15.23 -4.47
C SER A 209 8.10 14.75 -3.86
N GLU A 210 9.04 15.67 -3.70
CA GLU A 210 10.29 15.41 -2.98
C GLU A 210 10.04 15.19 -1.49
N ASP A 211 9.06 15.88 -0.93
CA ASP A 211 8.64 15.72 0.47
C ASP A 211 8.12 14.31 0.72
N TRP A 212 7.30 13.75 -0.20
CA TRP A 212 6.85 12.38 -0.08
C TRP A 212 7.99 11.38 -0.20
N ILE A 213 8.92 11.59 -1.14
CA ILE A 213 10.11 10.74 -1.27
C ILE A 213 10.95 10.77 0.01
N THR A 214 11.13 11.95 0.60
CA THR A 214 11.84 12.13 1.87
C THR A 214 11.11 11.37 2.98
N PHE A 215 9.80 11.51 3.08
CA PHE A 215 8.97 10.80 4.05
C PHE A 215 9.17 9.27 3.98
N VAL A 216 9.03 8.67 2.79
CA VAL A 216 9.13 7.20 2.65
C VAL A 216 10.57 6.65 2.79
N ARG A 217 11.57 7.52 2.75
CA ARG A 217 12.99 7.16 2.98
C ARG A 217 13.43 7.35 4.43
N THR A 218 12.66 8.09 5.21
CA THR A 218 12.99 8.39 6.60
C THR A 218 12.49 7.26 7.50
N PRO A 219 13.36 6.66 8.33
CA PRO A 219 12.93 5.65 9.30
C PRO A 219 11.83 6.18 10.20
N SER A 220 10.88 5.31 10.57
CA SER A 220 9.85 5.65 11.55
C SER A 220 10.47 5.92 12.92
N PRO A 221 9.96 6.92 13.68
CA PRO A 221 10.40 7.14 15.06
C PRO A 221 10.16 5.95 15.99
N SER A 222 9.24 5.05 15.61
CA SER A 222 8.86 3.85 16.38
C SER A 222 9.65 2.59 15.98
N THR A 223 10.63 2.70 15.09
CA THR A 223 11.52 1.59 14.68
C THR A 223 12.80 1.53 15.48
#